data_321df830117a54c507eec8c1a9b82928
#
_entry.id   321df830117a54c507eec8c1a9b82928
#
_cell.length_a   1.000
_cell.length_b   1.000
_cell.length_c   1.000
_cell.angle_alpha   90.00
_cell.angle_beta   90.00
_cell.angle_gamma   90.00
#
_symmetry.space_group_name_H-M   'P 1'
#
loop_
_entity.id
_entity.type
_entity.pdbx_description
1 polymer ?
#
loop_
_entity_poly.entity_id
_entity_poly.type
_entity_poly.pdbx_seq_one_letter_code
_entity_poly.pdbx_strand_id
1 'polypeptide(L)'
;MAKDHEFSISLSDFVSYAKSATTPAKRKVFVTFLQYWGELNDQEEAANEAINEILSGQTLSPNCMPKEFMPQFRSATMAMQLIDIVKQIDEKISTHQEPWDWAHVMRVMIDEGIIMKVTRNKFDQLICQMLPGKGRDNVRKSGDFTIIEREEPWTQWTSQSHLNPQEAQDRMICNMIAVEFQPVLRRKIIVEY
;
A
#
# COMPACT_ATOMS: atom_id res chain seq x y z
N MET A 1 -4.70 2.55 30.07
CA MET A 1 -3.45 2.00 29.50
C MET A 1 -3.84 0.87 28.57
N ALA A 2 -3.95 1.13 27.28
CA ALA A 2 -4.14 0.11 26.25
C ALA A 2 -2.81 -0.63 26.12
N LYS A 3 -2.80 -1.94 26.34
CA LYS A 3 -1.62 -2.78 26.11
C LYS A 3 -1.33 -2.74 24.61
N ASP A 4 -0.14 -2.29 24.25
CA ASP A 4 0.42 -2.50 22.93
C ASP A 4 0.38 -4.00 22.64
N HIS A 5 -0.53 -4.42 21.76
CA HIS A 5 -0.48 -5.77 21.24
C HIS A 5 0.60 -5.79 20.14
N GLU A 6 1.86 -5.89 20.55
CA GLU A 6 2.91 -6.37 19.66
C GLU A 6 2.51 -7.77 19.20
N PHE A 7 2.10 -7.86 17.96
CA PHE A 7 1.82 -9.15 17.36
C PHE A 7 3.15 -9.72 16.90
N SER A 8 3.79 -10.49 17.79
CA SER A 8 4.97 -11.27 17.44
C SER A 8 4.52 -12.53 16.71
N ILE A 9 4.92 -12.68 15.45
CA ILE A 9 4.75 -13.91 14.70
C ILE A 9 6.12 -14.55 14.49
N SER A 10 6.23 -15.86 14.68
CA SER A 10 7.48 -16.56 14.38
C SER A 10 7.76 -16.56 12.88
N LEU A 11 9.04 -16.63 12.47
CA LEU A 11 9.41 -16.68 11.06
C LEU A 11 8.76 -17.89 10.35
N SER A 12 8.67 -19.04 11.03
CA SER A 12 8.04 -20.26 10.50
C SER A 12 6.53 -20.09 10.29
N ASP A 13 5.84 -19.43 11.22
CA ASP A 13 4.40 -19.14 11.09
C ASP A 13 4.17 -18.13 9.97
N PHE A 14 5.05 -17.11 9.84
CA PHE A 14 5.00 -16.16 8.75
C PHE A 14 5.15 -16.84 7.38
N VAL A 15 6.12 -17.76 7.23
CA VAL A 15 6.34 -18.53 6.00
C VAL A 15 5.11 -19.39 5.68
N SER A 16 4.57 -20.09 6.67
CA SER A 16 3.37 -20.92 6.51
C SER A 16 2.17 -20.08 6.04
N TYR A 17 2.02 -18.90 6.62
CA TYR A 17 0.97 -17.95 6.26
C TYR A 17 1.17 -17.39 4.83
N ALA A 18 2.40 -17.02 4.47
CA ALA A 18 2.74 -16.55 3.13
C ALA A 18 2.51 -17.61 2.05
N LYS A 19 2.78 -18.88 2.35
CA LYS A 19 2.46 -20.02 1.47
C LYS A 19 0.96 -20.19 1.25
N SER A 20 0.15 -19.92 2.25
CA SER A 20 -1.31 -19.98 2.15
C SER A 20 -1.91 -18.82 1.32
N ALA A 21 -1.11 -17.79 0.99
CA ALA A 21 -1.58 -16.67 0.21
C ALA A 21 -2.03 -17.10 -1.20
N THR A 22 -3.29 -16.81 -1.51
CA THR A 22 -3.97 -17.34 -2.70
C THR A 22 -3.55 -16.67 -4.01
N THR A 23 -2.90 -15.50 -3.95
CA THR A 23 -2.53 -14.75 -5.15
C THR A 23 -1.02 -14.48 -5.23
N PRO A 24 -0.45 -14.48 -6.45
CA PRO A 24 0.96 -14.13 -6.65
C PRO A 24 1.31 -12.74 -6.09
N ALA A 25 0.40 -11.78 -6.18
CA ALA A 25 0.61 -10.43 -5.65
C ALA A 25 0.79 -10.45 -4.12
N LYS A 26 -0.05 -11.17 -3.38
CA LYS A 26 0.07 -11.30 -1.92
C LYS A 26 1.39 -11.96 -1.53
N ARG A 27 1.82 -13.01 -2.24
CA ARG A 27 3.13 -13.63 -1.99
C ARG A 27 4.30 -12.71 -2.23
N LYS A 28 4.22 -11.89 -3.28
CA LYS A 28 5.23 -10.87 -3.56
C LYS A 28 5.41 -9.89 -2.41
N VAL A 29 4.31 -9.47 -1.77
CA VAL A 29 4.37 -8.62 -0.56
C VAL A 29 5.18 -9.30 0.54
N PHE A 30 4.92 -10.58 0.80
CA PHE A 30 5.64 -11.33 1.84
C PHE A 30 7.14 -11.45 1.55
N VAL A 31 7.51 -11.73 0.30
CA VAL A 31 8.91 -11.80 -0.12
C VAL A 31 9.62 -10.46 0.13
N THR A 32 9.01 -9.36 -0.31
CA THR A 32 9.61 -8.03 -0.12
C THR A 32 9.70 -7.66 1.36
N PHE A 33 8.69 -8.03 2.16
CA PHE A 33 8.74 -7.84 3.62
C PHE A 33 9.91 -8.60 4.25
N LEU A 34 10.13 -9.86 3.88
CA LEU A 34 11.24 -10.65 4.40
C LEU A 34 12.61 -10.07 4.02
N GLN A 35 12.76 -9.58 2.78
CA GLN A 35 13.98 -8.90 2.35
C GLN A 35 14.29 -7.70 3.25
N TYR A 36 13.28 -6.85 3.46
CA TYR A 36 13.43 -5.67 4.31
C TYR A 36 13.67 -6.04 5.79
N TRP A 37 12.95 -7.05 6.30
CA TRP A 37 13.15 -7.55 7.65
C TRP A 37 14.57 -8.11 7.86
N GLY A 38 15.08 -8.86 6.88
CA GLY A 38 16.45 -9.40 6.92
C GLY A 38 17.50 -8.29 7.01
N GLU A 39 17.37 -7.27 6.15
CA GLU A 39 18.27 -6.09 6.15
C GLU A 39 18.23 -5.33 7.48
N LEU A 40 17.03 -5.10 8.06
CA LEU A 40 16.88 -4.35 9.31
C LEU A 40 17.40 -5.06 10.55
N ASN A 41 17.41 -6.38 10.54
CA ASN A 41 17.75 -7.19 11.72
C ASN A 41 19.07 -7.94 11.55
N ASP A 42 19.85 -7.66 10.50
CA ASP A 42 21.05 -8.41 10.15
C ASP A 42 20.82 -9.93 10.03
N GLN A 43 19.64 -10.31 9.51
CA GLN A 43 19.16 -11.69 9.35
C GLN A 43 18.91 -12.05 7.86
N GLU A 44 19.78 -11.57 6.97
CA GLU A 44 19.60 -11.75 5.52
C GLU A 44 19.60 -13.23 5.11
N GLU A 45 20.41 -14.07 5.77
CA GLU A 45 20.46 -15.50 5.47
C GLU A 45 19.13 -16.19 5.80
N ALA A 46 18.59 -15.97 7.01
CA ALA A 46 17.30 -16.50 7.42
C ALA A 46 16.15 -15.96 6.56
N ALA A 47 16.20 -14.69 6.16
CA ALA A 47 15.23 -14.10 5.25
C ALA A 47 15.28 -14.75 3.87
N ASN A 48 16.46 -15.01 3.32
CA ASN A 48 16.65 -15.66 2.01
C ASN A 48 16.17 -17.12 2.03
N GLU A 49 16.42 -17.86 3.11
CA GLU A 49 15.90 -19.22 3.26
C GLU A 49 14.36 -19.22 3.29
N ALA A 50 13.74 -18.33 4.07
CA ALA A 50 12.30 -18.17 4.15
C ALA A 50 11.69 -17.76 2.80
N ILE A 51 12.32 -16.88 2.06
CA ILE A 51 11.91 -16.47 0.71
C ILE A 51 11.94 -17.66 -0.26
N ASN A 52 13.02 -18.44 -0.25
CA ASN A 52 13.15 -19.62 -1.09
C ASN A 52 12.07 -20.66 -0.76
N GLU A 53 11.73 -20.80 0.50
CA GLU A 53 10.65 -21.68 0.94
C GLU A 53 9.27 -21.22 0.47
N ILE A 54 8.98 -19.93 0.51
CA ILE A 54 7.73 -19.34 -0.01
C ILE A 54 7.64 -19.51 -1.53
N LEU A 55 8.78 -19.38 -2.22
CA LEU A 55 8.86 -19.47 -3.68
C LEU A 55 9.05 -20.89 -4.19
N SER A 56 9.26 -21.87 -3.33
CA SER A 56 9.48 -23.26 -3.73
C SER A 56 8.33 -23.78 -4.61
N GLY A 57 8.67 -24.20 -5.83
CA GLY A 57 7.71 -24.70 -6.83
C GLY A 57 7.05 -23.61 -7.69
N GLN A 58 7.55 -22.37 -7.69
CA GLN A 58 6.97 -21.27 -8.48
C GLN A 58 8.03 -20.48 -9.25
N THR A 59 7.69 -20.12 -10.49
CA THR A 59 8.48 -19.23 -11.36
C THR A 59 8.15 -17.75 -11.10
N LEU A 60 8.29 -17.29 -9.86
CA LEU A 60 8.10 -15.87 -9.54
C LEU A 60 9.45 -15.17 -9.49
N SER A 61 9.57 -14.06 -10.25
CA SER A 61 10.74 -13.19 -10.14
C SER A 61 10.80 -12.57 -8.74
N PRO A 62 11.96 -12.59 -8.06
CA PRO A 62 12.12 -11.99 -6.74
C PRO A 62 11.97 -10.46 -6.72
N ASN A 63 12.08 -9.79 -7.87
CA ASN A 63 11.96 -8.32 -7.98
C ASN A 63 10.50 -7.86 -8.03
N CYS A 64 9.85 -7.81 -6.87
CA CYS A 64 8.41 -7.76 -6.90
C CYS A 64 7.75 -6.52 -6.39
N MET A 65 8.30 -5.87 -5.37
CA MET A 65 7.78 -4.59 -4.88
C MET A 65 8.92 -3.61 -4.61
N PRO A 66 8.74 -2.31 -4.89
CA PRO A 66 9.72 -1.33 -4.49
C PRO A 66 9.88 -1.34 -2.96
N LYS A 67 11.13 -1.31 -2.48
CA LYS A 67 11.45 -1.28 -1.04
C LYS A 67 10.79 -0.11 -0.32
N GLU A 68 10.55 0.98 -1.03
CA GLU A 68 9.89 2.19 -0.54
C GLU A 68 8.48 1.96 0.02
N PHE A 69 7.92 0.80 -0.28
CA PHE A 69 6.59 0.40 0.18
C PHE A 69 6.59 -0.30 1.53
N MET A 70 7.71 -0.88 1.91
CA MET A 70 7.78 -1.78 3.06
C MET A 70 7.90 -1.13 4.44
N PRO A 71 8.48 0.08 4.59
CA PRO A 71 8.62 0.68 5.91
C PRO A 71 7.30 0.85 6.69
N GLN A 72 6.19 0.85 5.97
CA GLN A 72 4.85 1.03 6.53
C GLN A 72 4.20 -0.29 6.98
N PHE A 73 4.70 -1.44 6.51
CA PHE A 73 4.12 -2.74 6.84
C PHE A 73 4.80 -3.36 8.06
N ARG A 74 4.20 -3.15 9.22
CA ARG A 74 4.65 -3.78 10.46
C ARG A 74 4.16 -5.23 10.61
N SER A 75 3.28 -5.70 9.73
CA SER A 75 2.81 -7.08 9.73
C SER A 75 2.33 -7.55 8.37
N ALA A 76 2.44 -8.84 8.11
CA ALA A 76 1.89 -9.48 6.91
C ALA A 76 0.38 -9.28 6.77
N THR A 77 -0.33 -9.23 7.89
CA THR A 77 -1.78 -8.98 7.92
C THR A 77 -2.12 -7.60 7.36
N MET A 78 -1.34 -6.56 7.72
CA MET A 78 -1.53 -5.22 7.16
C MET A 78 -1.29 -5.21 5.65
N ALA A 79 -0.25 -5.88 5.17
CA ALA A 79 0.04 -5.99 3.74
C ALA A 79 -1.11 -6.66 2.96
N MET A 80 -1.69 -7.72 3.51
CA MET A 80 -2.86 -8.37 2.89
C MET A 80 -4.08 -7.46 2.87
N GLN A 81 -4.35 -6.78 3.97
CA GLN A 81 -5.45 -5.83 4.06
C GLN A 81 -5.29 -4.69 3.05
N LEU A 82 -4.07 -4.17 2.88
CA LEU A 82 -3.82 -3.14 1.87
C LEU A 82 -4.14 -3.63 0.46
N ILE A 83 -3.73 -4.84 0.09
CA ILE A 83 -4.06 -5.39 -1.24
C ILE A 83 -5.59 -5.50 -1.42
N ASP A 84 -6.30 -5.93 -0.39
CA ASP A 84 -7.76 -6.06 -0.46
C ASP A 84 -8.44 -4.67 -0.56
N ILE A 85 -7.94 -3.67 0.17
CA ILE A 85 -8.39 -2.28 0.06
C ILE A 85 -8.11 -1.72 -1.35
N VAL A 86 -6.91 -1.91 -1.87
CA VAL A 86 -6.53 -1.44 -3.22
C VAL A 86 -7.40 -2.09 -4.30
N LYS A 87 -7.78 -3.36 -4.13
CA LYS A 87 -8.74 -4.02 -5.05
C LYS A 87 -10.12 -3.39 -5.00
N GLN A 88 -10.64 -3.10 -3.81
CA GLN A 88 -11.95 -2.45 -3.65
C GLN A 88 -11.93 -1.04 -4.26
N ILE A 89 -10.85 -0.30 -4.06
CA ILE A 89 -10.65 1.02 -4.66
C ILE A 89 -10.62 0.90 -6.19
N ASP A 90 -9.90 -0.07 -6.74
CA ASP A 90 -9.84 -0.32 -8.18
C ASP A 90 -11.21 -0.62 -8.79
N GLU A 91 -12.00 -1.42 -8.10
CA GLU A 91 -13.38 -1.71 -8.52
C GLU A 91 -14.23 -0.44 -8.57
N LYS A 92 -14.17 0.41 -7.53
CA LYS A 92 -14.90 1.67 -7.46
C LYS A 92 -14.46 2.65 -8.58
N ILE A 93 -13.15 2.76 -8.84
CA ILE A 93 -12.61 3.57 -9.93
C ILE A 93 -13.08 3.03 -11.29
N SER A 94 -12.97 1.71 -11.50
CA SER A 94 -13.26 1.07 -12.77
C SER A 94 -14.74 1.07 -13.13
N THR A 95 -15.62 1.07 -12.14
CA THR A 95 -17.08 1.11 -12.30
C THR A 95 -17.65 2.52 -12.27
N HIS A 96 -16.81 3.54 -12.04
CA HIS A 96 -17.23 4.94 -11.89
C HIS A 96 -18.33 5.15 -10.85
N GLN A 97 -18.36 4.31 -9.80
CA GLN A 97 -19.30 4.43 -8.69
C GLN A 97 -19.00 5.64 -7.81
N GLU A 98 -17.72 6.02 -7.75
CA GLU A 98 -17.23 7.15 -6.98
C GLU A 98 -16.39 8.08 -7.87
N PRO A 99 -16.26 9.36 -7.54
CA PRO A 99 -15.44 10.32 -8.28
C PRO A 99 -13.93 10.13 -8.02
N TRP A 100 -13.48 8.89 -7.84
CA TRP A 100 -12.12 8.56 -7.45
C TRP A 100 -11.23 8.31 -8.66
N ASP A 101 -9.97 8.60 -8.49
CA ASP A 101 -8.92 8.25 -9.44
C ASP A 101 -7.61 7.89 -8.73
N TRP A 102 -6.67 7.34 -9.49
CA TRP A 102 -5.40 6.89 -8.95
C TRP A 102 -4.48 8.03 -8.48
N ALA A 103 -4.67 9.24 -8.96
CA ALA A 103 -3.91 10.40 -8.50
C ALA A 103 -4.28 10.75 -7.06
N HIS A 104 -5.58 10.79 -6.74
CA HIS A 104 -6.06 11.00 -5.37
C HIS A 104 -5.67 9.84 -4.45
N VAL A 105 -5.74 8.58 -4.93
CA VAL A 105 -5.28 7.40 -4.16
C VAL A 105 -3.80 7.52 -3.81
N MET A 106 -2.95 7.85 -4.79
CA MET A 106 -1.52 8.06 -4.57
C MET A 106 -1.28 9.17 -3.54
N ARG A 107 -2.01 10.28 -3.66
CA ARG A 107 -1.89 11.40 -2.72
C ARG A 107 -2.21 10.98 -1.29
N VAL A 108 -3.34 10.33 -1.08
CA VAL A 108 -3.74 9.83 0.23
C VAL A 108 -2.72 8.83 0.79
N MET A 109 -2.25 7.88 -0.01
CA MET A 109 -1.27 6.89 0.44
C MET A 109 0.04 7.53 0.89
N ILE A 110 0.49 8.61 0.23
CA ILE A 110 1.70 9.35 0.62
C ILE A 110 1.45 10.14 1.90
N ASP A 111 0.39 10.94 1.96
CA ASP A 111 0.14 11.85 3.09
C ASP A 111 -0.21 11.11 4.38
N GLU A 112 -0.90 9.97 4.27
CA GLU A 112 -1.18 9.06 5.39
C GLU A 112 0.02 8.15 5.74
N GLY A 113 1.13 8.30 5.03
CA GLY A 113 2.35 7.52 5.25
C GLY A 113 2.18 6.02 4.99
N ILE A 114 1.25 5.62 4.14
CA ILE A 114 1.08 4.23 3.69
C ILE A 114 2.21 3.86 2.74
N ILE A 115 2.65 4.80 1.92
CA ILE A 115 3.83 4.69 1.06
C ILE A 115 4.73 5.92 1.24
N MET A 116 6.01 5.75 0.97
CA MET A 116 6.92 6.88 0.82
C MET A 116 6.58 7.67 -0.44
N LYS A 117 7.01 8.94 -0.49
CA LYS A 117 6.86 9.74 -1.71
C LYS A 117 7.67 9.10 -2.83
N VAL A 118 6.98 8.55 -3.82
CA VAL A 118 7.56 7.86 -4.97
C VAL A 118 7.18 8.58 -6.26
N THR A 119 7.91 8.30 -7.34
CA THR A 119 7.54 8.81 -8.66
C THR A 119 6.28 8.12 -9.16
N ARG A 120 5.53 8.79 -10.03
CA ARG A 120 4.36 8.22 -10.71
C ARG A 120 4.66 6.85 -11.35
N ASN A 121 5.80 6.71 -12.02
CA ASN A 121 6.18 5.44 -12.65
C ASN A 121 6.34 4.30 -11.63
N LYS A 122 6.90 4.58 -10.46
CA LYS A 122 7.01 3.59 -9.37
C LYS A 122 5.64 3.24 -8.79
N PHE A 123 4.78 4.23 -8.62
CA PHE A 123 3.40 4.02 -8.17
C PHE A 123 2.62 3.14 -9.14
N ASP A 124 2.67 3.44 -10.47
CA ASP A 124 2.03 2.60 -11.48
C ASP A 124 2.49 1.14 -11.40
N GLN A 125 3.80 0.93 -11.26
CA GLN A 125 4.36 -0.42 -11.11
C GLN A 125 3.81 -1.13 -9.88
N LEU A 126 3.72 -0.41 -8.78
CA LEU A 126 3.24 -0.94 -7.52
C LEU A 126 1.77 -1.39 -7.61
N ILE A 127 0.90 -0.53 -8.14
CA ILE A 127 -0.52 -0.86 -8.32
C ILE A 127 -0.67 -2.06 -9.25
N CYS A 128 0.05 -2.11 -10.37
CA CYS A 128 0.01 -3.26 -11.28
C CYS A 128 0.52 -4.56 -10.65
N GLN A 129 1.43 -4.49 -9.68
CA GLN A 129 1.89 -5.66 -8.94
C GLN A 129 0.83 -6.16 -7.95
N MET A 130 0.10 -5.25 -7.30
CA MET A 130 -1.00 -5.59 -6.41
C MET A 130 -2.24 -6.09 -7.15
N LEU A 131 -2.45 -5.60 -8.38
CA LEU A 131 -3.60 -5.90 -9.22
C LEU A 131 -3.16 -6.62 -10.50
N PRO A 132 -2.96 -7.94 -10.46
CA PRO A 132 -2.58 -8.72 -11.63
C PRO A 132 -3.60 -8.53 -12.76
N GLY A 133 -3.11 -8.20 -13.96
CA GLY A 133 -3.96 -7.92 -15.13
C GLY A 133 -4.29 -6.44 -15.34
N LYS A 134 -3.99 -5.55 -14.37
CA LYS A 134 -4.13 -4.11 -14.56
C LYS A 134 -2.98 -3.56 -15.41
N GLY A 135 -3.29 -2.88 -16.50
CA GLY A 135 -2.29 -2.21 -17.34
C GLY A 135 -1.82 -0.88 -16.72
N ARG A 136 -0.54 -0.55 -16.86
CA ARG A 136 0.02 0.74 -16.38
C ARG A 136 -0.71 1.95 -16.96
N ASP A 137 -1.12 1.88 -18.21
CA ASP A 137 -1.84 2.99 -18.86
C ASP A 137 -3.20 3.26 -18.20
N ASN A 138 -3.84 2.24 -17.64
CA ASN A 138 -5.10 2.43 -16.93
C ASN A 138 -4.91 3.20 -15.62
N VAL A 139 -3.79 2.99 -14.93
CA VAL A 139 -3.43 3.77 -13.74
C VAL A 139 -3.03 5.19 -14.14
N ARG A 140 -2.17 5.35 -15.17
CA ARG A 140 -1.65 6.64 -15.61
C ARG A 140 -2.72 7.59 -16.15
N LYS A 141 -3.72 7.07 -16.83
CA LYS A 141 -4.81 7.86 -17.40
C LYS A 141 -5.88 8.24 -16.39
N SER A 142 -5.83 7.66 -15.21
CA SER A 142 -6.80 7.92 -14.16
C SER A 142 -6.32 9.05 -13.28
N GLY A 143 -6.81 10.25 -13.57
CA GLY A 143 -6.65 11.44 -12.76
C GLY A 143 -5.54 12.40 -13.18
N ASP A 144 -5.56 13.58 -12.57
CA ASP A 144 -4.55 14.61 -12.70
C ASP A 144 -3.48 14.48 -11.62
N PHE A 145 -2.34 13.92 -11.99
CA PHE A 145 -1.23 13.70 -11.08
C PHE A 145 -0.49 14.97 -10.63
N THR A 146 -0.85 16.17 -11.13
CA THR A 146 -0.31 17.43 -10.59
C THR A 146 -0.69 17.64 -9.12
N ILE A 147 -1.75 16.99 -8.65
CA ILE A 147 -2.15 16.97 -7.25
C ILE A 147 -1.04 16.46 -6.31
N ILE A 148 -0.13 15.61 -6.82
CA ILE A 148 1.01 15.06 -6.06
C ILE A 148 2.11 16.10 -5.83
N GLU A 149 2.17 17.13 -6.66
CA GLU A 149 3.18 18.20 -6.59
C GLU A 149 2.85 19.26 -5.54
N ARG A 150 1.62 19.28 -5.02
CA ARG A 150 1.25 20.21 -3.95
C ARG A 150 2.09 19.95 -2.71
N GLU A 151 2.61 20.99 -2.09
CA GLU A 151 3.47 20.89 -0.91
C GLU A 151 2.69 20.48 0.33
N GLU A 152 1.52 21.06 0.52
CA GLU A 152 0.67 20.82 1.69
C GLU A 152 -0.08 19.49 1.60
N PRO A 153 -0.12 18.69 2.68
CA PRO A 153 -0.91 17.47 2.71
C PRO A 153 -2.41 17.77 2.50
N TRP A 154 -3.12 16.79 1.91
CA TRP A 154 -4.54 16.94 1.56
C TRP A 154 -5.43 17.36 2.76
N THR A 155 -5.05 16.99 3.96
CA THR A 155 -5.76 17.34 5.19
C THR A 155 -5.77 18.84 5.48
N GLN A 156 -4.79 19.58 4.95
CA GLN A 156 -4.63 21.04 5.13
C GLN A 156 -5.28 21.84 4.00
N TRP A 157 -5.72 21.21 2.92
CA TRP A 157 -6.37 21.92 1.82
C TRP A 157 -7.67 22.55 2.25
N THR A 158 -8.07 23.63 1.57
CA THR A 158 -9.30 24.32 1.92
C THR A 158 -10.53 23.44 1.73
N SER A 159 -11.44 23.48 2.70
CA SER A 159 -12.76 22.84 2.57
C SER A 159 -13.83 23.80 2.05
N GLN A 160 -13.46 25.06 1.78
CA GLN A 160 -14.38 26.11 1.37
C GLN A 160 -14.41 26.25 -0.15
N SER A 161 -15.43 25.67 -0.78
CA SER A 161 -15.57 25.64 -2.24
C SER A 161 -15.64 27.01 -2.90
N HIS A 162 -16.05 28.06 -2.18
CA HIS A 162 -16.09 29.43 -2.70
C HIS A 162 -14.69 30.09 -2.80
N LEU A 163 -13.69 29.59 -2.02
CA LEU A 163 -12.31 30.09 -2.08
C LEU A 163 -11.49 29.36 -3.16
N ASN A 164 -11.58 28.04 -3.19
CA ASN A 164 -10.93 27.21 -4.19
C ASN A 164 -11.79 25.95 -4.45
N PRO A 165 -12.70 26.01 -5.43
CA PRO A 165 -13.62 24.90 -5.70
C PRO A 165 -12.92 23.58 -6.02
N GLN A 166 -11.83 23.62 -6.78
CA GLN A 166 -11.09 22.41 -7.17
C GLN A 166 -10.40 21.78 -5.95
N GLU A 167 -9.76 22.58 -5.12
CA GLU A 167 -9.08 22.10 -3.92
C GLU A 167 -10.07 21.52 -2.90
N ALA A 168 -11.23 22.17 -2.74
CA ALA A 168 -12.29 21.65 -1.90
C ALA A 168 -12.84 20.30 -2.40
N GLN A 169 -12.97 20.13 -3.71
CA GLN A 169 -13.39 18.89 -4.35
C GLN A 169 -12.32 17.80 -4.15
N ASP A 170 -11.05 18.10 -4.46
CA ASP A 170 -9.93 17.17 -4.28
C ASP A 170 -9.82 16.71 -2.83
N ARG A 171 -9.97 17.63 -1.86
CA ARG A 171 -9.98 17.29 -0.44
C ARG A 171 -11.12 16.36 -0.07
N MET A 172 -12.31 16.60 -0.60
CA MET A 172 -13.46 15.71 -0.37
C MET A 172 -13.17 14.30 -0.89
N ILE A 173 -12.63 14.17 -2.10
CA ILE A 173 -12.27 12.88 -2.70
C ILE A 173 -11.19 12.19 -1.86
N CYS A 174 -10.12 12.89 -1.47
CA CYS A 174 -9.09 12.35 -0.61
C CYS A 174 -9.63 11.85 0.72
N ASN A 175 -10.55 12.60 1.35
CA ASN A 175 -11.19 12.17 2.60
C ASN A 175 -12.00 10.88 2.43
N MET A 176 -12.76 10.74 1.35
CA MET A 176 -13.49 9.52 1.04
C MET A 176 -12.55 8.32 0.86
N ILE A 177 -11.46 8.50 0.13
CA ILE A 177 -10.44 7.46 -0.07
C ILE A 177 -9.73 7.11 1.25
N ALA A 178 -9.40 8.10 2.08
CA ALA A 178 -8.76 7.88 3.38
C ALA A 178 -9.60 7.01 4.31
N VAL A 179 -10.92 7.10 4.23
CA VAL A 179 -11.83 6.22 5.00
C VAL A 179 -11.62 4.74 4.65
N GLU A 180 -11.38 4.42 3.39
CA GLU A 180 -11.12 3.02 2.97
C GLU A 180 -9.81 2.48 3.57
N PHE A 181 -8.82 3.34 3.80
CA PHE A 181 -7.54 2.95 4.41
C PHE A 181 -7.57 2.89 5.94
N GLN A 182 -8.66 3.29 6.61
CA GLN A 182 -8.76 3.29 8.07
C GLN A 182 -8.37 1.96 8.74
N PRO A 183 -8.71 0.77 8.19
CA PRO A 183 -8.30 -0.49 8.80
C PRO A 183 -6.77 -0.65 8.90
N VAL A 184 -6.02 -0.06 7.96
CA VAL A 184 -4.56 -0.06 7.96
C VAL A 184 -4.02 1.06 8.86
N LEU A 185 -4.62 2.25 8.82
CA LEU A 185 -4.21 3.43 9.59
C LEU A 185 -4.44 3.29 11.09
N ARG A 186 -5.56 2.71 11.50
CA ARG A 186 -5.89 2.49 12.93
C ARG A 186 -4.84 1.67 13.66
N ARG A 187 -4.18 0.74 12.97
CA ARG A 187 -3.10 -0.06 13.55
C ARG A 187 -1.80 0.74 13.73
N LYS A 188 -1.61 1.78 12.93
CA LYS A 188 -0.47 2.70 13.05
C LYS A 188 -0.61 3.61 14.28
N ILE A 189 -1.82 4.11 14.55
CA ILE A 189 -2.12 5.00 15.68
C ILE A 189 -1.96 4.28 17.03
N ILE A 190 -2.27 2.99 17.11
CA ILE A 190 -2.12 2.18 18.34
C ILE A 190 -0.65 1.98 18.74
N VAL A 191 0.28 2.18 17.83
CA VAL A 191 1.74 2.02 18.07
C VAL A 191 2.43 3.35 18.43
N GLU A 192 1.80 4.49 18.23
CA GLU A 192 2.33 5.82 18.54
C GLU A 192 1.91 6.37 19.93
N TYR A 193 1.09 5.65 20.68
CA TYR A 193 0.69 5.92 22.06
C TYR A 193 1.22 4.77 22.96
#